data_2c3b345a66a2adc4c49977b742113642
#
_entry.id   2c3b345a66a2adc4c49977b742113642
#
_cell.length_a   1.000
_cell.length_b   1.000
_cell.length_c   1.000
_cell.angle_alpha   90.00
_cell.angle_beta   90.00
_cell.angle_gamma   90.00
#
_symmetry.space_group_name_H-M   'P 1'
#
loop_
_entity.id
_entity.type
_entity.pdbx_description
1 polymer ?
#
loop_
_entity_poly.entity_id
_entity_poly.type
_entity_poly.pdbx_seq_one_letter_code
_entity_poly.pdbx_strand_id
1 'polypeptide(L)'
;GILGLEASVASLVAPGETVLCLANGLYGEGFADFVETHGGEPVVYSVDEAEPFDPDEVGSLVEEHDPVAATMVHCETPTGLLNDLDEVLGVLGDAGVLTVVDAVSSLGGTPVPTDRIDVCLGASQKCFSSPPGLSTLTVSERAWEKVEATPQDSFYTSLEPWRGVDLDTDEAVLLPYTHLSSNCYALEASLDLLLEEGLERVYER
;
A
#
# COMPACT_ATOMS: atom_id res chain seq x y z
N GLY A 1 -9.15 -4.62 0.92
CA GLY A 1 -8.17 -3.70 0.28
C GLY A 1 -8.51 -2.24 0.54
N ILE A 2 -9.69 -1.75 0.16
CA ILE A 2 -10.04 -0.31 0.20
C ILE A 2 -9.75 0.34 1.56
N LEU A 3 -10.15 -0.27 2.67
CA LEU A 3 -9.87 0.29 3.99
C LEU A 3 -8.36 0.46 4.24
N GLY A 4 -7.53 -0.49 3.78
CA GLY A 4 -6.08 -0.39 3.91
C GLY A 4 -5.49 0.75 3.07
N LEU A 5 -6.00 0.96 1.83
CA LEU A 5 -5.59 2.07 0.96
C LEU A 5 -5.93 3.42 1.60
N GLU A 6 -7.17 3.59 2.03
CA GLU A 6 -7.63 4.79 2.72
C GLU A 6 -6.85 5.03 4.02
N ALA A 7 -6.65 3.98 4.85
CA ALA A 7 -5.91 4.07 6.11
C ALA A 7 -4.45 4.50 5.90
N SER A 8 -3.80 4.07 4.81
CA SER A 8 -2.45 4.47 4.48
C SER A 8 -2.38 5.97 4.18
N VAL A 9 -3.27 6.46 3.33
CA VAL A 9 -3.34 7.90 3.00
C VAL A 9 -3.71 8.72 4.23
N ALA A 10 -4.77 8.33 4.95
CA ALA A 10 -5.24 9.01 6.17
C ALA A 10 -4.16 9.14 7.26
N SER A 11 -3.23 8.16 7.32
CA SER A 11 -2.20 8.14 8.34
C SER A 11 -0.91 8.83 7.93
N LEU A 12 -0.66 9.02 6.64
CA LEU A 12 0.58 9.57 6.11
C LEU A 12 0.46 11.02 5.62
N VAL A 13 -0.76 11.48 5.31
CA VAL A 13 -0.98 12.76 4.63
C VAL A 13 -1.65 13.75 5.57
N ALA A 14 -0.95 14.84 5.89
CA ALA A 14 -1.53 15.95 6.62
C ALA A 14 -2.26 16.91 5.67
N PRO A 15 -3.25 17.68 6.17
CA PRO A 15 -3.95 18.65 5.34
C PRO A 15 -3.00 19.66 4.65
N GLY A 16 -3.16 19.82 3.33
CA GLY A 16 -2.35 20.71 2.49
C GLY A 16 -1.00 20.10 2.03
N GLU A 17 -0.70 18.86 2.40
CA GLU A 17 0.47 18.16 1.85
C GLU A 17 0.20 17.62 0.44
N THR A 18 1.18 17.72 -0.44
CA THR A 18 1.10 17.23 -1.82
C THR A 18 1.41 15.74 -1.89
N VAL A 19 0.61 15.00 -2.64
CA VAL A 19 0.81 13.56 -2.93
C VAL A 19 0.81 13.34 -4.44
N LEU A 20 1.85 12.70 -4.96
CA LEU A 20 1.94 12.32 -6.36
C LEU A 20 1.20 11.00 -6.59
N CYS A 21 0.09 11.02 -7.32
CA CYS A 21 -0.73 9.85 -7.62
C CYS A 21 -0.40 9.35 -9.03
N LEU A 22 0.33 8.24 -9.13
CA LEU A 22 0.67 7.60 -10.39
C LEU A 22 -0.47 6.68 -10.82
N ALA A 23 -1.11 6.97 -11.96
CA ALA A 23 -2.30 6.30 -12.42
C ALA A 23 -2.18 5.82 -13.88
N ASN A 24 -2.37 4.53 -14.09
CA ASN A 24 -2.52 3.92 -15.41
C ASN A 24 -3.71 2.93 -15.43
N GLY A 25 -4.70 3.23 -14.60
CA GLY A 25 -5.94 2.49 -14.47
C GLY A 25 -6.79 2.94 -13.30
N LEU A 26 -7.91 2.26 -13.14
CA LEU A 26 -8.99 2.61 -12.21
C LEU A 26 -8.53 2.78 -10.75
N TYR A 27 -7.68 1.86 -10.26
CA TYR A 27 -7.26 1.88 -8.85
C TYR A 27 -6.17 2.92 -8.60
N GLY A 28 -5.30 3.18 -9.58
CA GLY A 28 -4.33 4.27 -9.49
C GLY A 28 -5.01 5.65 -9.42
N GLU A 29 -6.03 5.88 -10.26
CA GLU A 29 -6.84 7.11 -10.24
C GLU A 29 -7.57 7.29 -8.90
N GLY A 30 -8.07 6.20 -8.30
CA GLY A 30 -8.82 6.23 -7.05
C GLY A 30 -8.04 6.72 -5.83
N PHE A 31 -6.71 6.76 -5.86
CA PHE A 31 -5.92 7.31 -4.77
C PHE A 31 -6.12 8.82 -4.58
N ALA A 32 -6.35 9.57 -5.65
CA ALA A 32 -6.61 11.00 -5.57
C ALA A 32 -7.83 11.33 -4.69
N ASP A 33 -8.89 10.52 -4.78
CA ASP A 33 -10.10 10.67 -3.97
C ASP A 33 -9.80 10.50 -2.46
N PHE A 34 -8.91 9.56 -2.09
CA PHE A 34 -8.50 9.40 -0.70
C PHE A 34 -7.66 10.58 -0.22
N VAL A 35 -6.71 11.06 -1.05
CA VAL A 35 -5.89 12.22 -0.73
C VAL A 35 -6.74 13.45 -0.48
N GLU A 36 -7.69 13.76 -1.38
CA GLU A 36 -8.63 14.89 -1.23
C GLU A 36 -9.52 14.73 0.01
N THR A 37 -10.03 13.51 0.26
CA THR A 37 -10.91 13.23 1.41
C THR A 37 -10.22 13.53 2.74
N HIS A 38 -8.91 13.29 2.84
CA HIS A 38 -8.12 13.56 4.04
C HIS A 38 -7.40 14.92 4.01
N GLY A 39 -7.78 15.80 3.06
CA GLY A 39 -7.34 17.19 3.01
C GLY A 39 -5.96 17.40 2.38
N GLY A 40 -5.36 16.39 1.76
CA GLY A 40 -4.15 16.51 0.97
C GLY A 40 -4.42 17.09 -0.43
N GLU A 41 -3.36 17.42 -1.14
CA GLU A 41 -3.40 17.97 -2.49
C GLU A 41 -2.85 16.92 -3.50
N PRO A 42 -3.72 16.19 -4.24
CA PRO A 42 -3.25 15.20 -5.20
C PRO A 42 -2.71 15.85 -6.46
N VAL A 43 -1.53 15.44 -6.89
CA VAL A 43 -0.99 15.66 -8.23
C VAL A 43 -1.08 14.36 -8.99
N VAL A 44 -1.96 14.29 -9.98
CA VAL A 44 -2.21 13.05 -10.71
C VAL A 44 -1.35 13.01 -11.97
N TYR A 45 -0.43 12.05 -12.04
CA TYR A 45 0.26 11.66 -13.25
C TYR A 45 -0.45 10.47 -13.88
N SER A 46 -1.28 10.76 -14.89
CA SER A 46 -2.06 9.75 -15.59
C SER A 46 -1.44 9.44 -16.94
N VAL A 47 -1.21 8.16 -17.24
CA VAL A 47 -0.85 7.64 -18.54
C VAL A 47 -2.00 6.76 -19.06
N ASP A 48 -1.98 6.42 -20.37
CA ASP A 48 -3.01 5.56 -20.95
C ASP A 48 -3.04 4.19 -20.24
N GLU A 49 -4.22 3.56 -20.20
CA GLU A 49 -4.38 2.23 -19.62
C GLU A 49 -3.37 1.24 -20.24
N ALA A 50 -2.67 0.52 -19.36
CA ALA A 50 -1.62 -0.43 -19.70
C ALA A 50 -0.30 0.16 -20.25
N GLU A 51 -0.09 1.46 -20.17
CA GLU A 51 1.20 2.08 -20.45
C GLU A 51 2.04 2.17 -19.14
N PRO A 52 3.37 1.94 -19.20
CA PRO A 52 4.24 2.09 -18.04
C PRO A 52 4.44 3.56 -17.68
N PHE A 53 4.78 3.81 -16.41
CA PHE A 53 5.21 5.14 -15.98
C PHE A 53 6.61 5.46 -16.51
N ASP A 54 6.81 6.72 -16.94
CA ASP A 54 8.13 7.22 -17.34
C ASP A 54 8.88 7.74 -16.09
N PRO A 55 10.01 7.10 -15.69
CA PRO A 55 10.76 7.52 -14.51
C PRO A 55 11.31 8.96 -14.61
N ASP A 56 11.66 9.43 -15.80
CA ASP A 56 12.16 10.80 -16.02
C ASP A 56 11.04 11.82 -15.78
N GLU A 57 9.82 11.52 -16.21
CA GLU A 57 8.64 12.36 -15.95
C GLU A 57 8.27 12.34 -14.45
N VAL A 58 8.32 11.18 -13.81
CA VAL A 58 8.11 11.07 -12.35
C VAL A 58 9.14 11.94 -11.62
N GLY A 59 10.42 11.88 -12.00
CA GLY A 59 11.45 12.72 -11.41
C GLY A 59 11.18 14.22 -11.58
N SER A 60 10.72 14.63 -12.77
CA SER A 60 10.36 16.04 -13.06
C SER A 60 9.20 16.51 -12.19
N LEU A 61 8.16 15.67 -12.01
CA LEU A 61 7.01 15.98 -11.16
C LEU A 61 7.39 16.05 -9.68
N VAL A 62 8.31 15.20 -9.21
CA VAL A 62 8.86 15.27 -7.86
C VAL A 62 9.59 16.59 -7.62
N GLU A 63 10.43 17.02 -8.56
CA GLU A 63 11.15 18.31 -8.46
C GLU A 63 10.20 19.53 -8.51
N GLU A 64 9.12 19.46 -9.30
CA GLU A 64 8.15 20.54 -9.45
C GLU A 64 7.22 20.69 -8.23
N HIS A 65 6.77 19.56 -7.66
CA HIS A 65 5.68 19.56 -6.69
C HIS A 65 6.12 19.24 -5.25
N ASP A 66 7.36 18.76 -5.03
CA ASP A 66 7.90 18.38 -3.72
C ASP A 66 6.92 17.52 -2.89
N PRO A 67 6.42 16.38 -3.43
CA PRO A 67 5.41 15.57 -2.75
C PRO A 67 5.97 14.87 -1.52
N VAL A 68 5.17 14.76 -0.44
CA VAL A 68 5.55 14.00 0.76
C VAL A 68 5.46 12.50 0.55
N ALA A 69 4.58 12.08 -0.36
CA ALA A 69 4.36 10.67 -0.70
C ALA A 69 3.96 10.52 -2.17
N ALA A 70 4.17 9.34 -2.71
CA ALA A 70 3.63 8.91 -3.99
C ALA A 70 2.83 7.61 -3.84
N THR A 71 1.71 7.51 -4.56
CA THR A 71 0.84 6.34 -4.59
C THR A 71 0.88 5.69 -5.96
N MET A 72 0.82 4.37 -6.02
CA MET A 72 0.80 3.60 -7.27
C MET A 72 0.22 2.22 -7.07
N VAL A 73 -0.18 1.58 -8.18
CA VAL A 73 -0.69 0.21 -8.20
C VAL A 73 0.35 -0.72 -8.81
N HIS A 74 0.66 -1.83 -8.15
CA HIS A 74 1.56 -2.84 -8.71
C HIS A 74 0.87 -3.69 -9.79
N CYS A 75 -0.40 -4.09 -9.56
CA CYS A 75 -1.18 -4.82 -10.56
C CYS A 75 -2.58 -4.22 -10.70
N GLU A 76 -2.82 -3.49 -11.79
CA GLU A 76 -4.14 -2.97 -12.12
C GLU A 76 -5.12 -4.10 -12.47
N THR A 77 -6.10 -4.29 -11.61
CA THR A 77 -7.03 -5.43 -11.71
C THR A 77 -7.85 -5.45 -13.00
N PRO A 78 -8.42 -4.32 -13.48
CA PRO A 78 -9.27 -4.32 -14.66
C PRO A 78 -8.52 -4.66 -15.95
N THR A 79 -7.27 -4.21 -16.08
CA THR A 79 -6.45 -4.42 -17.29
C THR A 79 -5.55 -5.64 -17.18
N GLY A 80 -5.22 -6.05 -15.94
CA GLY A 80 -4.22 -7.08 -15.66
C GLY A 80 -2.78 -6.61 -15.87
N LEU A 81 -2.56 -5.27 -16.00
CA LEU A 81 -1.23 -4.71 -16.13
C LEU A 81 -0.46 -4.91 -14.83
N LEU A 82 0.69 -5.55 -14.93
CA LEU A 82 1.70 -5.62 -13.88
C LEU A 82 2.74 -4.53 -14.15
N ASN A 83 2.79 -3.53 -13.29
CA ASN A 83 3.76 -2.45 -13.38
C ASN A 83 5.14 -2.91 -12.89
N ASP A 84 6.17 -2.65 -13.70
CA ASP A 84 7.55 -2.69 -13.22
C ASP A 84 7.84 -1.40 -12.45
N LEU A 85 7.96 -1.53 -11.14
CA LEU A 85 8.12 -0.38 -10.24
C LEU A 85 9.59 -0.06 -9.93
N ASP A 86 10.54 -0.84 -10.39
CA ASP A 86 11.93 -0.75 -9.93
C ASP A 86 12.57 0.61 -10.17
N GLU A 87 12.42 1.16 -11.38
CA GLU A 87 12.99 2.47 -11.71
C GLU A 87 12.24 3.61 -11.02
N VAL A 88 10.91 3.55 -10.98
CA VAL A 88 10.06 4.56 -10.31
C VAL A 88 10.34 4.59 -8.80
N LEU A 89 10.43 3.44 -8.14
CA LEU A 89 10.80 3.35 -6.72
C LEU A 89 12.22 3.88 -6.47
N GLY A 90 13.14 3.72 -7.44
CA GLY A 90 14.46 4.30 -7.37
C GLY A 90 14.41 5.83 -7.33
N VAL A 91 13.71 6.45 -8.29
CA VAL A 91 13.54 7.91 -8.38
C VAL A 91 12.91 8.49 -7.12
N LEU A 92 11.79 7.89 -6.66
CA LEU A 92 11.09 8.34 -5.46
C LEU A 92 11.94 8.17 -4.20
N GLY A 93 12.65 7.05 -4.07
CA GLY A 93 13.53 6.77 -2.94
C GLY A 93 14.71 7.74 -2.85
N ASP A 94 15.37 8.04 -3.97
CA ASP A 94 16.48 8.99 -4.05
C ASP A 94 16.04 10.43 -3.68
N ALA A 95 14.80 10.77 -3.99
CA ALA A 95 14.18 12.05 -3.62
C ALA A 95 13.65 12.08 -2.17
N GLY A 96 13.63 10.95 -1.46
CA GLY A 96 13.10 10.87 -0.09
C GLY A 96 11.57 10.84 0.00
N VAL A 97 10.87 10.69 -1.12
CA VAL A 97 9.40 10.60 -1.19
C VAL A 97 8.96 9.24 -0.62
N LEU A 98 7.95 9.23 0.26
CA LEU A 98 7.37 8.00 0.78
C LEU A 98 6.53 7.29 -0.29
N THR A 99 6.59 5.97 -0.34
CA THR A 99 5.88 5.19 -1.35
C THR A 99 4.75 4.35 -0.75
N VAL A 100 3.55 4.49 -1.32
CA VAL A 100 2.36 3.69 -0.99
C VAL A 100 1.98 2.87 -2.20
N VAL A 101 2.13 1.56 -2.12
CA VAL A 101 1.89 0.66 -3.25
C VAL A 101 0.70 -0.26 -2.97
N ASP A 102 -0.32 -0.16 -3.82
CA ASP A 102 -1.40 -1.14 -3.89
C ASP A 102 -0.90 -2.42 -4.59
N ALA A 103 -0.55 -3.42 -3.82
CA ALA A 103 -0.24 -4.76 -4.29
C ALA A 103 -1.39 -5.75 -4.01
N VAL A 104 -2.61 -5.25 -3.81
CA VAL A 104 -3.79 -6.07 -3.47
C VAL A 104 -3.99 -7.20 -4.46
N SER A 105 -3.80 -6.97 -5.74
CA SER A 105 -4.01 -7.98 -6.80
C SER A 105 -2.75 -8.76 -7.19
N SER A 106 -1.61 -8.50 -6.55
CA SER A 106 -0.32 -9.13 -6.90
C SER A 106 0.38 -9.81 -5.73
N LEU A 107 0.23 -9.27 -4.49
CA LEU A 107 0.93 -9.79 -3.31
C LEU A 107 0.54 -11.25 -3.04
N GLY A 108 1.54 -12.13 -3.04
CA GLY A 108 1.35 -13.58 -2.92
C GLY A 108 1.09 -14.30 -4.26
N GLY A 109 0.96 -13.58 -5.38
CA GLY A 109 0.80 -14.14 -6.71
C GLY A 109 1.96 -13.85 -7.66
N THR A 110 2.75 -12.82 -7.35
CA THR A 110 3.98 -12.45 -8.07
C THR A 110 4.95 -11.79 -7.10
N PRO A 111 6.26 -11.74 -7.38
CA PRO A 111 7.21 -10.99 -6.56
C PRO A 111 6.82 -9.51 -6.46
N VAL A 112 6.89 -8.97 -5.25
CA VAL A 112 6.68 -7.55 -4.95
C VAL A 112 7.93 -7.04 -4.21
N PRO A 113 8.56 -5.93 -4.63
CA PRO A 113 9.79 -5.42 -3.99
C PRO A 113 9.49 -4.70 -2.66
N THR A 114 8.95 -5.44 -1.70
CA THR A 114 8.45 -4.89 -0.41
C THR A 114 9.52 -4.23 0.44
N ASP A 115 10.78 -4.57 0.25
CA ASP A 115 11.94 -3.98 0.91
C ASP A 115 12.27 -2.56 0.42
N ARG A 116 11.68 -2.14 -0.70
CA ARG A 116 11.84 -0.81 -1.30
C ARG A 116 10.58 0.05 -1.21
N ILE A 117 9.52 -0.48 -0.62
CA ILE A 117 8.20 0.17 -0.51
C ILE A 117 7.97 0.57 0.95
N ASP A 118 7.54 1.81 1.18
CA ASP A 118 7.27 2.29 2.54
C ASP A 118 5.97 1.74 3.12
N VAL A 119 4.90 1.72 2.32
CA VAL A 119 3.64 1.05 2.69
C VAL A 119 3.18 0.19 1.51
N CYS A 120 3.24 -1.13 1.70
CA CYS A 120 2.75 -2.09 0.72
C CYS A 120 1.47 -2.75 1.23
N LEU A 121 0.43 -2.76 0.38
CA LEU A 121 -0.89 -3.26 0.73
C LEU A 121 -1.23 -4.55 0.00
N GLY A 122 -1.84 -5.47 0.75
CA GLY A 122 -2.47 -6.68 0.24
C GLY A 122 -3.90 -6.83 0.75
N ALA A 123 -4.60 -7.82 0.24
CA ALA A 123 -5.95 -8.17 0.72
C ALA A 123 -6.19 -9.68 0.69
N SER A 124 -6.92 -10.16 1.70
CA SER A 124 -7.13 -11.59 1.91
C SER A 124 -7.81 -12.33 0.74
N GLN A 125 -8.70 -11.66 0.00
CA GLN A 125 -9.53 -12.28 -1.06
C GLN A 125 -8.90 -12.32 -2.45
N LYS A 126 -7.66 -11.88 -2.61
CA LYS A 126 -6.95 -11.91 -3.89
C LYS A 126 -6.00 -13.11 -3.96
N CYS A 127 -4.72 -12.91 -4.25
CA CYS A 127 -3.76 -14.00 -4.40
C CYS A 127 -3.61 -14.88 -3.15
N PHE A 128 -3.89 -14.35 -1.97
CA PHE A 128 -3.95 -15.15 -0.74
C PHE A 128 -5.11 -16.17 -0.70
N SER A 129 -6.11 -16.06 -1.59
CA SER A 129 -7.21 -17.03 -1.72
C SER A 129 -8.03 -17.28 -0.45
N SER A 130 -8.16 -16.26 0.40
CA SER A 130 -8.92 -16.28 1.66
C SER A 130 -10.22 -15.46 1.53
N PRO A 131 -11.22 -15.60 2.42
CA PRO A 131 -12.41 -14.76 2.40
C PRO A 131 -12.09 -13.26 2.47
N PRO A 132 -12.92 -12.39 1.83
CA PRO A 132 -12.75 -10.95 1.91
C PRO A 132 -12.98 -10.44 3.34
N GLY A 133 -12.29 -9.35 3.71
CA GLY A 133 -12.52 -8.66 4.98
C GLY A 133 -11.25 -8.26 5.72
N LEU A 134 -10.07 -8.68 5.26
CA LEU A 134 -8.79 -8.27 5.84
C LEU A 134 -7.96 -7.51 4.80
N SER A 135 -7.31 -6.45 5.25
CA SER A 135 -6.18 -5.81 4.57
C SER A 135 -4.90 -6.18 5.30
N THR A 136 -3.84 -6.44 4.55
CA THR A 136 -2.49 -6.68 5.08
C THR A 136 -1.60 -5.53 4.66
N LEU A 137 -0.77 -5.04 5.55
CA LEU A 137 0.14 -3.93 5.28
C LEU A 137 1.53 -4.27 5.79
N THR A 138 2.55 -3.90 5.02
CA THR A 138 3.89 -3.69 5.56
C THR A 138 4.13 -2.20 5.65
N VAL A 139 4.78 -1.75 6.72
CA VAL A 139 5.03 -0.32 6.97
C VAL A 139 6.49 -0.15 7.37
N SER A 140 7.23 0.65 6.59
CA SER A 140 8.64 0.94 6.86
C SER A 140 8.81 1.82 8.10
N GLU A 141 10.02 1.86 8.67
CA GLU A 141 10.31 2.76 9.79
C GLU A 141 10.09 4.23 9.42
N ARG A 142 10.48 4.65 8.20
CA ARG A 142 10.21 6.01 7.69
C ARG A 142 8.71 6.33 7.64
N ALA A 143 7.91 5.38 7.19
CA ALA A 143 6.46 5.55 7.16
C ALA A 143 5.88 5.63 8.58
N TRP A 144 6.36 4.83 9.51
CA TRP A 144 5.96 4.93 10.91
C TRP A 144 6.30 6.29 11.53
N GLU A 145 7.50 6.84 11.29
CA GLU A 145 7.87 8.18 11.73
C GLU A 145 6.90 9.24 11.18
N LYS A 146 6.49 9.10 9.92
CA LYS A 146 5.51 10.00 9.30
C LYS A 146 4.12 9.84 9.92
N VAL A 147 3.66 8.60 10.18
CA VAL A 147 2.38 8.32 10.87
C VAL A 147 2.33 9.00 12.23
N GLU A 148 3.41 8.89 13.02
CA GLU A 148 3.51 9.51 14.35
C GLU A 148 3.51 11.06 14.28
N ALA A 149 4.03 11.62 13.19
CA ALA A 149 4.08 13.08 12.97
C ALA A 149 2.79 13.65 12.37
N THR A 150 1.93 12.80 11.77
CA THR A 150 0.71 13.22 11.08
C THR A 150 -0.48 13.24 12.04
N PRO A 151 -1.25 14.34 12.14
CA PRO A 151 -2.48 14.37 12.93
C PRO A 151 -3.48 13.32 12.45
N GLN A 152 -3.97 12.48 13.36
CA GLN A 152 -4.91 11.40 13.04
C GLN A 152 -6.35 11.83 13.31
N ASP A 153 -7.19 11.90 12.28
CA ASP A 153 -8.59 12.33 12.38
C ASP A 153 -9.58 11.18 12.71
N SER A 154 -9.14 9.94 12.56
CA SER A 154 -9.95 8.75 12.79
C SER A 154 -9.19 7.69 13.57
N PHE A 155 -9.82 7.12 14.57
CA PHE A 155 -9.26 5.98 15.30
C PHE A 155 -9.25 4.70 14.45
N TYR A 156 -10.28 4.48 13.62
CA TYR A 156 -10.45 3.21 12.90
C TYR A 156 -9.56 3.11 11.65
N THR A 157 -9.34 4.22 10.94
CA THR A 157 -8.45 4.29 9.77
C THR A 157 -7.01 4.67 10.14
N SER A 158 -6.74 5.06 11.39
CA SER A 158 -5.39 5.37 11.84
C SER A 158 -4.53 4.10 11.96
N LEU A 159 -3.32 4.16 11.44
CA LEU A 159 -2.29 3.15 11.65
C LEU A 159 -1.57 3.32 13.00
N GLU A 160 -1.58 4.53 13.60
CA GLU A 160 -0.86 4.84 14.84
C GLU A 160 -1.13 3.85 15.98
N PRO A 161 -2.39 3.42 16.27
CA PRO A 161 -2.66 2.46 17.35
C PRO A 161 -2.03 1.07 17.15
N TRP A 162 -1.59 0.76 15.92
CA TRP A 162 -0.93 -0.51 15.59
C TRP A 162 0.57 -0.48 15.83
N ARG A 163 1.15 0.72 15.94
CA ARG A 163 2.56 0.89 16.28
C ARG A 163 2.84 0.30 17.66
N GLY A 164 3.77 -0.65 17.72
CA GLY A 164 4.13 -1.31 18.98
C GLY A 164 3.19 -2.46 19.40
N VAL A 165 2.21 -2.85 18.57
CA VAL A 165 1.50 -4.12 18.77
C VAL A 165 2.46 -5.25 18.48
N ASP A 166 2.89 -5.97 19.51
CA ASP A 166 3.77 -7.13 19.42
C ASP A 166 2.95 -8.39 19.74
N LEU A 167 2.85 -9.30 18.78
CA LEU A 167 2.15 -10.58 18.93
C LEU A 167 3.09 -11.72 19.33
N ASP A 168 4.42 -11.50 19.29
CA ASP A 168 5.45 -12.47 19.66
C ASP A 168 5.78 -12.37 21.16
N THR A 169 4.76 -12.22 22.01
CA THR A 169 4.91 -12.09 23.46
C THR A 169 4.00 -13.06 24.20
N ASP A 170 4.44 -13.55 25.37
CA ASP A 170 3.62 -14.34 26.27
C ASP A 170 2.63 -13.48 27.10
N GLU A 171 2.69 -12.15 26.97
CA GLU A 171 1.79 -11.23 27.67
C GLU A 171 0.48 -11.03 26.87
N ALA A 172 -0.55 -10.58 27.58
CA ALA A 172 -1.83 -10.26 26.94
C ALA A 172 -1.68 -8.99 26.08
N VAL A 173 -1.85 -9.13 24.76
CA VAL A 173 -1.80 -8.02 23.81
C VAL A 173 -3.19 -7.41 23.65
N LEU A 174 -3.28 -6.08 23.83
CA LEU A 174 -4.49 -5.34 23.53
C LEU A 174 -4.43 -4.83 22.10
N LEU A 175 -5.27 -5.40 21.24
CA LEU A 175 -5.44 -4.89 19.87
C LEU A 175 -6.28 -3.59 19.88
N PRO A 176 -6.04 -2.66 18.95
CA PRO A 176 -6.83 -1.41 18.86
C PRO A 176 -8.33 -1.66 18.74
N TYR A 177 -8.72 -2.72 18.02
CA TYR A 177 -10.10 -3.17 17.91
C TYR A 177 -10.16 -4.66 17.58
N THR A 178 -11.34 -5.27 17.80
CA THR A 178 -11.54 -6.71 17.54
C THR A 178 -11.63 -6.98 16.05
N HIS A 179 -10.75 -7.85 15.57
CA HIS A 179 -10.77 -8.34 14.20
C HIS A 179 -11.85 -9.41 13.97
N LEU A 180 -12.12 -9.66 12.68
CA LEU A 180 -12.91 -10.80 12.22
C LEU A 180 -12.09 -12.08 12.42
N SER A 181 -12.11 -12.68 13.62
CA SER A 181 -11.28 -13.82 14.00
C SER A 181 -11.41 -15.00 13.03
N SER A 182 -12.63 -15.27 12.53
CA SER A 182 -12.84 -16.32 11.52
C SER A 182 -12.08 -16.07 10.22
N ASN A 183 -11.95 -14.80 9.81
CA ASN A 183 -11.19 -14.43 8.62
C ASN A 183 -9.68 -14.51 8.87
N CYS A 184 -9.23 -14.22 10.10
CA CYS A 184 -7.83 -14.39 10.47
C CYS A 184 -7.43 -15.88 10.39
N TYR A 185 -8.21 -16.78 10.96
CA TYR A 185 -7.96 -18.24 10.84
C TYR A 185 -8.03 -18.72 9.39
N ALA A 186 -8.95 -18.18 8.58
CA ALA A 186 -9.02 -18.53 7.17
C ALA A 186 -7.79 -18.03 6.39
N LEU A 187 -7.29 -16.84 6.72
CA LEU A 187 -6.06 -16.30 6.11
C LEU A 187 -4.85 -17.12 6.55
N GLU A 188 -4.72 -17.45 7.82
CA GLU A 188 -3.65 -18.32 8.35
C GLU A 188 -3.60 -19.64 7.57
N ALA A 189 -4.72 -20.37 7.49
CA ALA A 189 -4.79 -21.63 6.75
C ALA A 189 -4.44 -21.48 5.27
N SER A 190 -4.80 -20.35 4.65
CA SER A 190 -4.48 -20.06 3.25
C SER A 190 -2.99 -19.76 3.07
N LEU A 191 -2.40 -19.01 3.98
CA LEU A 191 -0.96 -18.72 3.97
C LEU A 191 -0.14 -19.98 4.20
N ASP A 192 -0.56 -20.88 5.10
CA ASP A 192 0.10 -22.17 5.31
C ASP A 192 0.16 -22.98 4.02
N LEU A 193 -0.96 -23.04 3.26
CA LEU A 193 -1.00 -23.74 1.97
C LEU A 193 -0.06 -23.10 0.94
N LEU A 194 -0.01 -21.75 0.85
CA LEU A 194 0.89 -21.05 -0.06
C LEU A 194 2.37 -21.30 0.30
N LEU A 195 2.69 -21.28 1.59
CA LEU A 195 4.05 -21.53 2.07
C LEU A 195 4.45 -23.00 1.92
N GLU A 196 3.53 -23.95 2.08
CA GLU A 196 3.76 -25.39 1.83
C GLU A 196 4.03 -25.64 0.33
N GLU A 197 3.28 -24.99 -0.56
CA GLU A 197 3.51 -25.05 -2.01
C GLU A 197 4.86 -24.44 -2.39
N GLY A 198 5.26 -23.37 -1.70
CA GLY A 198 6.44 -22.56 -1.95
C GLY A 198 6.17 -21.43 -2.95
N LEU A 199 6.55 -20.20 -2.57
CA LEU A 199 6.21 -18.98 -3.33
C LEU A 199 6.71 -19.01 -4.78
N GLU A 200 7.89 -19.57 -5.04
CA GLU A 200 8.41 -19.70 -6.41
C GLU A 200 7.43 -20.48 -7.31
N ARG A 201 6.88 -21.59 -6.81
CA ARG A 201 5.90 -22.38 -7.56
C ARG A 201 4.57 -21.67 -7.72
N VAL A 202 4.16 -20.92 -6.70
CA VAL A 202 2.96 -20.09 -6.77
C VAL A 202 3.08 -19.03 -7.86
N TYR A 203 4.26 -18.42 -7.98
CA TYR A 203 4.54 -17.40 -9.01
C TYR A 203 4.64 -17.95 -10.43
N GLU A 204 4.99 -19.25 -10.59
CA GLU A 204 5.10 -19.92 -11.89
C GLU A 204 3.75 -20.35 -12.49
N ARG A 205 2.68 -20.43 -11.70
CA ARG A 205 1.36 -20.90 -12.17
C ARG A 205 0.43 -19.76 -12.57
#